data_5de51d95a2f314f0d974c1f41a5692d2
#
_entry.id   5de51d95a2f314f0d974c1f41a5692d2
#
_cell.length_a   1.000
_cell.length_b   1.000
_cell.length_c   1.000
_cell.angle_alpha   90.00
_cell.angle_beta   90.00
_cell.angle_gamma   90.00
#
_symmetry.space_group_name_H-M   'P 1'
#
loop_
_entity.id
_entity.type
_entity.pdbx_description
1 polymer ?
#
loop_
_entity_poly.entity_id
_entity_poly.type
_entity_poly.pdbx_seq_one_letter_code
_entity_poly.pdbx_strand_id
1 'polypeptide(L)'
;MKQNEYTKEALLLLKKLIATPSISRDENEAANIMEAAIKDYGLKCSRKGNNVWSIDPDFDEKKTTLLLNAHIDTVKPVESWTRDPFSPTVEGDVLYGLGSNDCGGGLVALLQVFRHFIVNKVPREYNLIYLASCEEEVSGKNGICIALPELPKIDVAIVGEPTGMQPAIAEKGLMVLDLIAHGKSGHAARNEGVNAIYEALDDLVWIRNHKFKKVSPFLGETKMTITVVNAGTQHNVIPDKLTALIDVRTNEFYRNEYVYEYISKHCKSEIKAHSFRLHSSHIDPEHPLVKKCVSMGMKPFGSPTLSDQALMDFPSFKLGPGESSRSHSADEFIKISEIRNAIKQYIELLSAE
;
A
#
# COMPACT_ATOMS: atom_id res chain seq x y z
N MET A 1 15.60 -23.09 19.11
CA MET A 1 15.65 -23.95 17.90
C MET A 1 14.60 -23.58 16.85
N LYS A 2 13.31 -23.49 17.19
CA LYS A 2 12.24 -23.20 16.23
C LYS A 2 12.36 -21.86 15.46
N GLN A 3 12.83 -20.77 16.08
CA GLN A 3 12.99 -19.46 15.40
C GLN A 3 14.01 -19.47 14.25
N ASN A 4 15.11 -20.22 14.40
CA ASN A 4 16.09 -20.36 13.32
C ASN A 4 15.52 -21.18 12.14
N GLU A 5 14.61 -22.11 12.43
CA GLU A 5 13.89 -22.87 11.41
C GLU A 5 12.95 -22.00 10.62
N TYR A 6 12.09 -21.17 11.27
CA TYR A 6 11.21 -20.21 10.58
C TYR A 6 11.97 -19.23 9.70
N THR A 7 13.09 -18.69 10.20
CA THR A 7 13.93 -17.80 9.40
C THR A 7 14.50 -18.51 8.17
N LYS A 8 14.96 -19.76 8.32
CA LYS A 8 15.47 -20.54 7.19
C LYS A 8 14.40 -20.81 6.14
N GLU A 9 13.21 -21.21 6.56
CA GLU A 9 12.07 -21.46 5.68
C GLU A 9 11.60 -20.17 4.97
N ALA A 10 11.51 -19.06 5.73
CA ALA A 10 11.21 -17.74 5.16
C ALA A 10 12.19 -17.36 4.05
N LEU A 11 13.50 -17.52 4.28
CA LEU A 11 14.53 -17.22 3.31
C LEU A 11 14.49 -18.13 2.07
N LEU A 12 14.20 -19.42 2.26
CA LEU A 12 14.06 -20.35 1.13
C LEU A 12 12.88 -19.96 0.24
N LEU A 13 11.75 -19.60 0.86
CA LEU A 13 10.56 -19.13 0.12
C LEU A 13 10.83 -17.79 -0.57
N LEU A 14 11.41 -16.81 0.14
CA LEU A 14 11.73 -15.50 -0.42
C LEU A 14 12.66 -15.60 -1.63
N LYS A 15 13.69 -16.44 -1.57
CA LYS A 15 14.59 -16.68 -2.71
C LYS A 15 13.86 -17.27 -3.93
N LYS A 16 12.90 -18.16 -3.72
CA LYS A 16 12.07 -18.69 -4.81
C LYS A 16 11.22 -17.59 -5.44
N LEU A 17 10.61 -16.72 -4.61
CA LEU A 17 9.80 -15.60 -5.08
C LEU A 17 10.65 -14.59 -5.87
N ILE A 18 11.81 -14.18 -5.36
CA ILE A 18 12.73 -13.29 -6.08
C ILE A 18 13.14 -13.89 -7.43
N ALA A 19 13.44 -15.18 -7.48
CA ALA A 19 13.84 -15.88 -8.73
C ALA A 19 12.67 -16.05 -9.72
N THR A 20 11.45 -15.66 -9.34
CA THR A 20 10.24 -15.76 -10.16
C THR A 20 9.70 -14.36 -10.42
N PRO A 21 9.90 -13.79 -11.63
CA PRO A 21 9.33 -12.48 -11.94
C PRO A 21 7.83 -12.43 -11.64
N SER A 22 7.40 -11.40 -10.88
CA SER A 22 6.02 -11.22 -10.45
C SER A 22 5.59 -9.77 -10.59
N ILE A 23 5.89 -9.16 -11.73
CA ILE A 23 5.46 -7.79 -12.02
C ILE A 23 3.94 -7.73 -11.96
N SER A 24 3.39 -6.65 -11.37
CA SER A 24 1.94 -6.47 -11.20
C SER A 24 1.15 -6.84 -12.47
N ARG A 25 0.15 -7.70 -12.31
CA ARG A 25 -0.69 -8.35 -13.33
C ARG A 25 -0.07 -9.57 -14.02
N ASP A 26 1.15 -9.97 -13.63
CA ASP A 26 1.82 -11.17 -14.12
C ASP A 26 2.39 -12.00 -12.95
N GLU A 27 1.57 -12.20 -11.90
CA GLU A 27 1.98 -12.84 -10.63
C GLU A 27 1.60 -14.32 -10.52
N ASN A 28 1.10 -14.92 -11.59
CA ASN A 28 0.54 -16.29 -11.52
C ASN A 28 1.53 -17.31 -10.93
N GLU A 29 2.80 -17.26 -11.35
CA GLU A 29 3.82 -18.19 -10.86
C GLU A 29 4.19 -17.92 -9.38
N ALA A 30 4.27 -16.65 -8.98
CA ALA A 30 4.45 -16.30 -7.57
C ALA A 30 3.28 -16.80 -6.70
N ALA A 31 2.04 -16.65 -7.19
CA ALA A 31 0.84 -17.17 -6.53
C ALA A 31 0.89 -18.71 -6.43
N ASN A 32 1.35 -19.43 -7.47
CA ASN A 32 1.54 -20.88 -7.43
C ASN A 32 2.56 -21.29 -6.35
N ILE A 33 3.67 -20.55 -6.23
CA ILE A 33 4.69 -20.78 -5.19
C ILE A 33 4.10 -20.56 -3.79
N MET A 34 3.34 -19.49 -3.59
CA MET A 34 2.68 -19.22 -2.30
C MET A 34 1.67 -20.28 -1.94
N GLU A 35 0.83 -20.70 -2.90
CA GLU A 35 -0.15 -21.77 -2.72
C GLU A 35 0.53 -23.09 -2.33
N ALA A 36 1.61 -23.46 -3.03
CA ALA A 36 2.40 -24.65 -2.71
C ALA A 36 3.01 -24.57 -1.31
N ALA A 37 3.64 -23.43 -0.96
CA ALA A 37 4.25 -23.24 0.35
C ALA A 37 3.24 -23.36 1.51
N ILE A 38 2.05 -22.77 1.36
CA ILE A 38 0.98 -22.88 2.36
C ILE A 38 0.56 -24.35 2.53
N LYS A 39 0.37 -25.08 1.43
CA LYS A 39 -0.01 -26.50 1.47
C LYS A 39 1.10 -27.38 2.05
N ASP A 40 2.38 -27.12 1.71
CA ASP A 40 3.55 -27.86 2.23
C ASP A 40 3.70 -27.69 3.75
N TYR A 41 3.23 -26.56 4.30
CA TYR A 41 3.17 -26.34 5.75
C TYR A 41 1.97 -27.03 6.42
N GLY A 42 1.17 -27.79 5.67
CA GLY A 42 -0.02 -28.49 6.18
C GLY A 42 -1.21 -27.57 6.45
N LEU A 43 -1.21 -26.38 5.86
CA LEU A 43 -2.26 -25.39 6.00
C LEU A 43 -3.29 -25.52 4.86
N LYS A 44 -4.57 -25.23 5.16
CA LYS A 44 -5.60 -25.14 4.13
C LYS A 44 -5.40 -23.85 3.32
N CYS A 45 -5.36 -23.96 2.01
CA CYS A 45 -5.14 -22.86 1.10
C CYS A 45 -6.37 -22.62 0.23
N SER A 46 -6.71 -21.34 0.00
CA SER A 46 -7.72 -20.87 -0.95
C SER A 46 -7.10 -19.82 -1.88
N ARG A 47 -7.67 -19.64 -3.06
CA ARG A 47 -7.16 -18.72 -4.08
C ARG A 47 -8.30 -18.09 -4.89
N LYS A 48 -8.17 -16.81 -5.23
CA LYS A 48 -9.00 -16.11 -6.22
C LYS A 48 -8.13 -15.17 -7.06
N GLY A 49 -8.08 -15.42 -8.37
CA GLY A 49 -7.05 -14.80 -9.22
C GLY A 49 -5.66 -15.18 -8.74
N ASN A 50 -4.82 -14.19 -8.50
CA ASN A 50 -3.48 -14.38 -7.93
C ASN A 50 -3.41 -14.08 -6.41
N ASN A 51 -4.55 -13.78 -5.78
CA ASN A 51 -4.62 -13.66 -4.33
C ASN A 51 -4.72 -15.05 -3.69
N VAL A 52 -3.87 -15.33 -2.70
CA VAL A 52 -3.75 -16.64 -2.05
C VAL A 52 -3.87 -16.46 -0.55
N TRP A 53 -4.72 -17.24 0.13
CA TRP A 53 -4.93 -17.08 1.57
C TRP A 53 -5.13 -18.38 2.33
N SER A 54 -4.96 -18.29 3.63
CA SER A 54 -5.25 -19.34 4.60
C SER A 54 -5.99 -18.75 5.79
N ILE A 55 -7.01 -19.46 6.24
CA ILE A 55 -7.84 -19.06 7.38
C ILE A 55 -7.56 -20.03 8.53
N ASP A 56 -7.55 -19.50 9.75
CA ASP A 56 -7.49 -20.27 10.98
C ASP A 56 -8.54 -21.40 10.97
N PRO A 57 -8.15 -22.68 11.06
CA PRO A 57 -9.10 -23.79 11.07
C PRO A 57 -9.97 -23.82 12.32
N ASP A 58 -9.50 -23.22 13.42
CA ASP A 58 -10.21 -23.13 14.70
C ASP A 58 -10.93 -21.76 14.84
N PHE A 59 -11.45 -21.23 13.72
CA PHE A 59 -12.12 -19.93 13.66
C PHE A 59 -13.31 -19.88 14.62
N ASP A 60 -13.34 -18.84 15.47
CA ASP A 60 -14.40 -18.59 16.48
C ASP A 60 -15.03 -17.20 16.19
N GLU A 61 -16.30 -17.18 15.80
CA GLU A 61 -17.03 -15.93 15.47
C GLU A 61 -17.08 -14.92 16.63
N LYS A 62 -16.78 -15.35 17.86
CA LYS A 62 -16.74 -14.47 19.05
C LYS A 62 -15.40 -13.77 19.23
N LYS A 63 -14.36 -14.20 18.54
CA LYS A 63 -13.04 -13.58 18.61
C LYS A 63 -12.86 -12.51 17.56
N THR A 64 -12.09 -11.48 17.89
CA THR A 64 -11.60 -10.50 16.93
C THR A 64 -10.80 -11.17 15.82
N THR A 65 -11.07 -10.84 14.57
CA THR A 65 -10.37 -11.39 13.40
C THR A 65 -9.29 -10.44 12.93
N LEU A 66 -8.06 -10.93 12.94
CA LEU A 66 -6.86 -10.23 12.47
C LEU A 66 -6.44 -10.77 11.10
N LEU A 67 -6.38 -9.88 10.11
CA LEU A 67 -5.78 -10.15 8.81
C LEU A 67 -4.28 -9.85 8.86
N LEU A 68 -3.46 -10.80 8.42
CA LEU A 68 -2.04 -10.66 8.14
C LEU A 68 -1.88 -10.61 6.61
N ASN A 69 -1.67 -9.43 6.06
CA ASN A 69 -1.62 -9.21 4.61
C ASN A 69 -0.23 -8.75 4.16
N ALA A 70 0.21 -9.19 3.00
CA ALA A 70 1.35 -8.67 2.27
C ALA A 70 1.21 -9.02 0.79
N HIS A 71 1.78 -8.21 -0.11
CA HIS A 71 1.64 -8.44 -1.55
C HIS A 71 2.75 -9.34 -2.12
N ILE A 72 2.44 -9.98 -3.26
CA ILE A 72 3.36 -10.87 -4.00
C ILE A 72 3.94 -10.23 -5.25
N ASP A 73 3.32 -9.15 -5.72
CA ASP A 73 3.76 -8.45 -6.92
C ASP A 73 4.91 -7.48 -6.65
N THR A 74 5.56 -7.09 -7.72
CA THR A 74 6.67 -6.13 -7.71
C THR A 74 6.48 -5.10 -8.81
N VAL A 75 7.13 -3.94 -8.66
CA VAL A 75 7.35 -3.01 -9.77
C VAL A 75 8.29 -3.63 -10.83
N LYS A 76 8.39 -2.99 -12.00
CA LYS A 76 9.44 -3.32 -12.96
C LYS A 76 10.81 -2.87 -12.43
N PRO A 77 11.87 -3.66 -12.64
CA PRO A 77 13.21 -3.23 -12.27
C PRO A 77 13.59 -1.95 -13.03
N VAL A 78 14.24 -1.01 -12.35
CA VAL A 78 14.78 0.21 -12.95
C VAL A 78 16.08 -0.08 -13.70
N GLU A 79 16.44 0.74 -14.70
CA GLU A 79 17.63 0.50 -15.55
C GLU A 79 18.97 0.57 -14.78
N SER A 80 18.99 1.21 -13.62
CA SER A 80 20.20 1.39 -12.81
C SER A 80 20.58 0.18 -11.95
N TRP A 81 19.86 -0.96 -12.04
CA TRP A 81 20.28 -2.19 -11.36
C TRP A 81 21.67 -2.62 -11.81
N THR A 82 22.58 -2.88 -10.85
CA THR A 82 23.93 -3.39 -11.12
C THR A 82 24.01 -4.92 -11.00
N ARG A 83 22.99 -5.52 -10.34
CA ARG A 83 22.81 -6.98 -10.16
C ARG A 83 21.64 -7.45 -11.02
N ASP A 84 21.55 -8.74 -11.25
CA ASP A 84 20.33 -9.32 -11.82
C ASP A 84 19.20 -9.26 -10.75
N PRO A 85 18.12 -8.49 -10.99
CA PRO A 85 17.04 -8.30 -10.03
C PRO A 85 16.31 -9.59 -9.65
N PHE A 86 16.35 -10.61 -10.52
CA PHE A 86 15.70 -11.90 -10.33
C PHE A 86 16.68 -13.01 -9.87
N SER A 87 17.91 -12.65 -9.53
CA SER A 87 18.92 -13.60 -9.01
C SER A 87 19.17 -13.35 -7.51
N PRO A 88 18.51 -14.09 -6.59
CA PRO A 88 18.62 -13.87 -5.15
C PRO A 88 20.05 -14.11 -4.66
N THR A 89 20.77 -13.06 -4.36
CA THR A 89 22.18 -13.13 -3.93
C THR A 89 22.30 -12.79 -2.45
N VAL A 90 22.99 -13.64 -1.69
CA VAL A 90 23.27 -13.42 -0.27
C VAL A 90 24.71 -13.02 -0.05
N GLU A 91 24.93 -11.88 0.58
CA GLU A 91 26.24 -11.39 1.00
C GLU A 91 26.19 -11.04 2.52
N GLY A 92 26.78 -11.90 3.33
CA GLY A 92 26.72 -11.76 4.79
C GLY A 92 25.28 -11.85 5.31
N ASP A 93 24.80 -10.75 5.90
CA ASP A 93 23.43 -10.63 6.42
C ASP A 93 22.43 -10.05 5.39
N VAL A 94 22.85 -9.79 4.16
CA VAL A 94 22.03 -9.10 3.14
C VAL A 94 21.61 -10.07 2.06
N LEU A 95 20.30 -10.07 1.74
CA LEU A 95 19.70 -10.75 0.58
C LEU A 95 19.27 -9.69 -0.43
N TYR A 96 19.91 -9.68 -1.59
CA TYR A 96 19.57 -8.81 -2.72
C TYR A 96 18.57 -9.48 -3.64
N GLY A 97 17.69 -8.68 -4.23
CA GLY A 97 16.73 -9.07 -5.27
C GLY A 97 15.49 -8.20 -5.24
N LEU A 98 14.85 -8.02 -6.38
CA LEU A 98 13.63 -7.25 -6.54
C LEU A 98 12.49 -7.87 -5.73
N GLY A 99 11.77 -7.04 -4.96
CA GLY A 99 10.71 -7.51 -4.06
C GLY A 99 11.22 -8.18 -2.78
N SER A 100 12.54 -8.16 -2.52
CA SER A 100 13.09 -8.70 -1.26
C SER A 100 12.65 -7.87 -0.06
N ASN A 101 12.65 -6.55 -0.20
CA ASN A 101 12.27 -5.56 0.80
C ASN A 101 10.78 -5.18 0.68
N ASP A 102 10.31 -4.95 -0.53
CA ASP A 102 8.97 -4.48 -0.85
C ASP A 102 8.14 -5.55 -1.61
N CYS A 103 7.23 -6.31 -0.95
CA CYS A 103 7.23 -6.49 0.50
C CYS A 103 7.48 -7.96 0.88
N GLY A 104 8.35 -8.65 0.08
CA GLY A 104 8.63 -10.09 0.25
C GLY A 104 9.11 -10.47 1.66
N GLY A 105 9.92 -9.61 2.30
CA GLY A 105 10.33 -9.82 3.69
C GLY A 105 9.16 -9.90 4.66
N GLY A 106 8.19 -8.99 4.52
CA GLY A 106 6.94 -9.00 5.27
C GLY A 106 6.07 -10.20 4.95
N LEU A 107 5.92 -10.49 3.66
CA LEU A 107 5.13 -11.61 3.14
C LEU A 107 5.55 -12.95 3.78
N VAL A 108 6.85 -13.28 3.71
CA VAL A 108 7.34 -14.54 4.25
C VAL A 108 7.38 -14.56 5.77
N ALA A 109 7.65 -13.41 6.42
CA ALA A 109 7.64 -13.33 7.88
C ALA A 109 6.23 -13.57 8.44
N LEU A 110 5.21 -12.91 7.89
CA LEU A 110 3.81 -13.07 8.31
C LEU A 110 3.31 -14.51 8.07
N LEU A 111 3.71 -15.16 6.97
CA LEU A 111 3.37 -16.57 6.72
C LEU A 111 3.97 -17.48 7.79
N GLN A 112 5.23 -17.29 8.21
CA GLN A 112 5.83 -18.10 9.26
C GLN A 112 5.18 -17.86 10.63
N VAL A 113 4.73 -16.63 10.88
CA VAL A 113 3.97 -16.29 12.10
C VAL A 113 2.61 -16.99 12.10
N PHE A 114 1.87 -16.90 11.01
CA PHE A 114 0.60 -17.62 10.83
C PHE A 114 0.81 -19.13 11.06
N ARG A 115 1.80 -19.73 10.38
CA ARG A 115 2.20 -21.13 10.56
C ARG A 115 2.52 -21.45 12.03
N HIS A 116 3.24 -20.56 12.72
CA HIS A 116 3.58 -20.75 14.13
C HIS A 116 2.34 -20.94 15.01
N PHE A 117 1.37 -20.07 14.88
CA PHE A 117 0.16 -20.10 15.70
C PHE A 117 -0.75 -21.27 15.33
N ILE A 118 -0.93 -21.54 14.02
CA ILE A 118 -1.89 -22.54 13.55
C ILE A 118 -1.35 -23.97 13.71
N VAL A 119 -0.17 -24.26 13.15
CA VAL A 119 0.38 -25.62 13.13
C VAL A 119 0.78 -26.10 14.53
N ASN A 120 1.32 -25.20 15.37
CA ASN A 120 1.68 -25.56 16.74
C ASN A 120 0.52 -25.37 17.75
N LYS A 121 -0.66 -24.94 17.30
CA LYS A 121 -1.84 -24.69 18.15
C LYS A 121 -1.52 -23.76 19.33
N VAL A 122 -0.74 -22.71 19.07
CA VAL A 122 -0.37 -21.74 20.10
C VAL A 122 -1.62 -20.95 20.52
N PRO A 123 -1.91 -20.80 21.83
CA PRO A 123 -3.00 -19.95 22.29
C PRO A 123 -2.88 -18.52 21.77
N ARG A 124 -4.01 -17.96 21.33
CA ARG A 124 -4.11 -16.62 20.74
C ARG A 124 -5.46 -16.00 21.01
N GLU A 125 -5.48 -14.69 21.07
CA GLU A 125 -6.72 -13.92 21.29
C GLU A 125 -7.51 -13.69 20.01
N TYR A 126 -6.84 -13.74 18.83
CA TYR A 126 -7.38 -13.43 17.52
C TYR A 126 -7.65 -14.69 16.70
N ASN A 127 -8.70 -14.67 15.89
CA ASN A 127 -8.70 -15.48 14.69
C ASN A 127 -7.65 -14.90 13.73
N LEU A 128 -6.89 -15.74 13.07
CA LEU A 128 -5.88 -15.30 12.12
C LEU A 128 -6.29 -15.64 10.68
N ILE A 129 -6.12 -14.70 9.79
CA ILE A 129 -6.19 -14.89 8.34
C ILE A 129 -4.85 -14.43 7.78
N TYR A 130 -4.20 -15.24 6.96
CA TYR A 130 -3.05 -14.84 6.17
C TYR A 130 -3.50 -14.64 4.72
N LEU A 131 -3.15 -13.51 4.11
CA LEU A 131 -3.44 -13.18 2.72
C LEU A 131 -2.19 -12.66 2.02
N ALA A 132 -1.79 -13.37 0.97
CA ALA A 132 -0.84 -12.93 -0.04
C ALA A 132 -1.62 -12.32 -1.19
N SER A 133 -1.65 -11.00 -1.29
CA SER A 133 -2.38 -10.22 -2.29
C SER A 133 -1.55 -9.99 -3.56
N CYS A 134 -2.21 -9.68 -4.68
CA CYS A 134 -1.57 -9.31 -5.93
C CYS A 134 -2.02 -7.92 -6.40
N GLU A 135 -1.39 -7.39 -7.46
CA GLU A 135 -1.69 -6.08 -8.07
C GLU A 135 -1.64 -4.88 -7.07
N GLU A 136 -0.90 -4.98 -5.97
CA GLU A 136 -0.81 -3.90 -4.98
C GLU A 136 -0.15 -2.67 -5.58
N GLU A 137 1.02 -2.83 -6.24
CA GLU A 137 1.88 -1.79 -6.79
C GLU A 137 1.21 -0.92 -7.89
N VAL A 138 0.09 -1.40 -8.40
CA VAL A 138 -0.75 -0.69 -9.38
C VAL A 138 -2.16 -0.44 -8.86
N SER A 139 -2.42 -0.71 -7.57
CA SER A 139 -3.74 -0.65 -6.95
C SER A 139 -4.79 -1.31 -7.85
N GLY A 140 -4.50 -2.53 -8.31
CA GLY A 140 -5.25 -3.19 -9.37
C GLY A 140 -6.66 -3.62 -8.94
N LYS A 141 -7.51 -3.89 -9.94
CA LYS A 141 -8.91 -4.31 -9.68
C LYS A 141 -9.02 -5.79 -9.31
N ASN A 142 -8.02 -6.61 -9.68
CA ASN A 142 -7.97 -8.05 -9.37
C ASN A 142 -7.11 -8.36 -8.14
N GLY A 143 -6.59 -7.33 -7.47
CA GLY A 143 -5.83 -7.43 -6.24
C GLY A 143 -6.72 -7.75 -5.04
N ILE A 144 -6.37 -7.20 -3.88
CA ILE A 144 -7.04 -7.46 -2.60
C ILE A 144 -8.57 -7.27 -2.67
N CYS A 145 -9.07 -6.35 -3.49
CA CYS A 145 -10.51 -6.07 -3.64
C CYS A 145 -11.37 -7.30 -3.99
N ILE A 146 -10.82 -8.27 -4.75
CA ILE A 146 -11.56 -9.48 -5.08
C ILE A 146 -11.39 -10.58 -4.03
N ALA A 147 -10.37 -10.51 -3.19
CA ALA A 147 -10.13 -11.47 -2.12
C ALA A 147 -10.95 -11.15 -0.86
N LEU A 148 -11.02 -9.88 -0.45
CA LEU A 148 -11.73 -9.47 0.77
C LEU A 148 -13.18 -9.98 0.89
N PRO A 149 -14.01 -9.97 -0.18
CA PRO A 149 -15.38 -10.51 -0.10
C PRO A 149 -15.47 -12.01 0.12
N GLU A 150 -14.38 -12.77 -0.11
CA GLU A 150 -14.32 -14.23 0.09
C GLU A 150 -13.89 -14.61 1.53
N LEU A 151 -13.45 -13.60 2.31
CA LEU A 151 -12.96 -13.79 3.67
C LEU A 151 -14.07 -13.58 4.70
N PRO A 152 -13.97 -14.22 5.88
CA PRO A 152 -14.82 -13.85 7.01
C PRO A 152 -14.68 -12.35 7.35
N LYS A 153 -15.62 -11.84 8.15
CA LYS A 153 -15.52 -10.47 8.66
C LYS A 153 -14.16 -10.25 9.32
N ILE A 154 -13.47 -9.20 8.88
CA ILE A 154 -12.18 -8.77 9.43
C ILE A 154 -12.44 -7.56 10.35
N ASP A 155 -11.81 -7.55 11.51
CA ASP A 155 -11.94 -6.46 12.48
C ASP A 155 -10.71 -5.55 12.48
N VAL A 156 -9.52 -6.09 12.13
CA VAL A 156 -8.26 -5.34 12.07
C VAL A 156 -7.26 -6.04 11.15
N ALA A 157 -6.34 -5.27 10.54
CA ALA A 157 -5.26 -5.83 9.73
C ALA A 157 -3.87 -5.30 10.09
N ILE A 158 -2.87 -6.18 9.91
CA ILE A 158 -1.45 -5.83 9.82
C ILE A 158 -1.02 -6.06 8.38
N VAL A 159 -0.44 -5.03 7.75
CA VAL A 159 0.09 -5.10 6.39
C VAL A 159 1.62 -5.11 6.45
N GLY A 160 2.24 -6.12 5.84
CA GLY A 160 3.66 -6.47 5.97
C GLY A 160 4.63 -5.57 5.19
N GLU A 161 4.27 -4.32 4.97
CA GLU A 161 5.07 -3.30 4.29
C GLU A 161 6.36 -2.94 5.06
N PRO A 162 7.43 -2.52 4.35
CA PRO A 162 8.71 -2.20 4.99
C PRO A 162 8.65 -0.92 5.84
N THR A 163 8.59 -1.08 7.16
CA THR A 163 8.47 0.02 8.14
C THR A 163 9.58 0.02 9.19
N GLY A 164 10.60 -0.84 9.04
CA GLY A 164 11.60 -1.07 10.08
C GLY A 164 11.00 -1.62 11.36
N MET A 165 9.90 -2.38 11.27
CA MET A 165 9.12 -2.86 12.42
C MET A 165 8.64 -1.73 13.34
N GLN A 166 8.35 -0.55 12.78
CA GLN A 166 7.63 0.51 13.48
C GLN A 166 6.19 0.56 12.96
N PRO A 167 5.16 0.67 13.82
CA PRO A 167 3.78 0.66 13.36
C PRO A 167 3.44 1.97 12.64
N ALA A 168 3.18 1.91 11.34
CA ALA A 168 2.64 3.03 10.57
C ALA A 168 1.11 3.01 10.73
N ILE A 169 0.61 3.79 11.67
CA ILE A 169 -0.80 3.75 12.12
C ILE A 169 -1.75 4.61 11.30
N ALA A 170 -1.24 5.30 10.30
CA ALA A 170 -2.01 6.04 9.33
C ALA A 170 -1.24 6.14 8.00
N GLU A 171 -1.96 6.14 6.87
CA GLU A 171 -1.39 6.44 5.55
C GLU A 171 -2.26 7.41 4.76
N LYS A 172 -1.64 8.21 3.88
CA LYS A 172 -2.36 9.17 3.04
C LYS A 172 -3.15 8.47 1.95
N GLY A 173 -4.39 8.92 1.72
CA GLY A 173 -5.14 8.55 0.53
C GLY A 173 -4.59 9.21 -0.73
N LEU A 174 -5.03 8.73 -1.88
CA LEU A 174 -4.70 9.27 -3.20
C LEU A 174 -5.96 9.45 -4.05
N MET A 175 -6.09 10.64 -4.62
CA MET A 175 -7.06 10.92 -5.66
C MET A 175 -6.40 11.81 -6.72
N VAL A 176 -6.57 11.45 -7.99
CA VAL A 176 -6.12 12.28 -9.12
C VAL A 176 -7.35 12.92 -9.75
N LEU A 177 -7.26 14.23 -9.95
CA LEU A 177 -8.33 15.03 -10.56
C LEU A 177 -7.85 15.68 -11.86
N ASP A 178 -8.71 15.66 -12.88
CA ASP A 178 -8.61 16.57 -14.03
C ASP A 178 -9.34 17.85 -13.69
N LEU A 179 -8.68 19.00 -13.93
CA LEU A 179 -9.30 20.30 -14.01
C LEU A 179 -9.37 20.69 -15.49
N ILE A 180 -10.56 21.03 -15.99
CA ILE A 180 -10.79 21.37 -17.40
C ILE A 180 -11.46 22.73 -17.47
N ALA A 181 -10.74 23.70 -17.97
CA ALA A 181 -11.30 25.03 -18.29
C ALA A 181 -11.60 25.14 -19.79
N HIS A 182 -12.77 25.65 -20.10
CA HIS A 182 -13.23 25.85 -21.46
C HIS A 182 -13.16 27.35 -21.85
N GLY A 183 -12.75 27.60 -23.06
CA GLY A 183 -12.71 28.92 -23.66
C GLY A 183 -13.33 28.89 -25.06
N LYS A 184 -12.91 29.85 -25.87
CA LYS A 184 -13.29 29.96 -27.28
C LYS A 184 -12.10 30.49 -28.08
N SER A 185 -11.67 29.76 -29.11
CA SER A 185 -10.57 30.15 -29.96
C SER A 185 -10.85 31.51 -30.67
N GLY A 186 -9.80 32.25 -30.89
CA GLY A 186 -9.81 33.53 -31.60
C GLY A 186 -8.39 33.97 -31.93
N HIS A 187 -8.25 35.05 -32.73
CA HIS A 187 -6.94 35.60 -33.04
C HIS A 187 -6.47 36.49 -31.88
N ALA A 188 -5.26 36.21 -31.33
CA ALA A 188 -4.75 36.93 -30.15
C ALA A 188 -4.60 38.43 -30.29
N ALA A 189 -4.49 38.96 -31.56
CA ALA A 189 -4.42 40.39 -31.83
C ALA A 189 -5.81 41.04 -31.92
N ARG A 190 -6.90 40.31 -31.72
CA ARG A 190 -8.27 40.83 -31.80
C ARG A 190 -8.98 40.62 -30.46
N ASN A 191 -10.00 41.45 -30.20
CA ASN A 191 -10.84 41.31 -29.01
C ASN A 191 -11.91 40.23 -29.23
N GLU A 192 -11.49 39.02 -29.61
CA GLU A 192 -12.36 37.89 -29.97
C GLU A 192 -11.94 36.66 -29.11
N GLY A 193 -12.89 35.74 -28.88
CA GLY A 193 -12.63 34.52 -28.15
C GLY A 193 -12.69 34.65 -26.62
N VAL A 194 -12.46 33.55 -25.93
CA VAL A 194 -12.37 33.44 -24.47
C VAL A 194 -11.13 32.58 -24.15
N ASN A 195 -10.19 33.16 -23.44
CA ASN A 195 -8.93 32.49 -23.16
C ASN A 195 -9.08 31.48 -21.99
N ALA A 196 -9.02 30.18 -22.31
CA ALA A 196 -9.15 29.11 -21.32
C ALA A 196 -8.07 29.17 -20.22
N ILE A 197 -6.88 29.74 -20.50
CA ILE A 197 -5.85 29.97 -19.49
C ILE A 197 -6.35 30.98 -18.45
N TYR A 198 -6.94 32.07 -18.90
CA TYR A 198 -7.45 33.12 -18.00
C TYR A 198 -8.63 32.62 -17.16
N GLU A 199 -9.53 31.83 -17.81
CA GLU A 199 -10.65 31.18 -17.07
C GLU A 199 -10.17 30.23 -15.95
N ALA A 200 -9.03 29.54 -16.12
CA ALA A 200 -8.49 28.64 -15.14
C ALA A 200 -7.67 29.31 -14.03
N LEU A 201 -7.17 30.52 -14.22
CA LEU A 201 -6.17 31.13 -13.31
C LEU A 201 -6.65 31.21 -11.86
N ASP A 202 -7.89 31.67 -11.64
CA ASP A 202 -8.44 31.80 -10.30
C ASP A 202 -8.53 30.41 -9.60
N ASP A 203 -8.95 29.38 -10.33
CA ASP A 203 -9.07 28.04 -9.82
C ASP A 203 -7.69 27.44 -9.49
N LEU A 204 -6.69 27.62 -10.38
CA LEU A 204 -5.32 27.16 -10.13
C LEU A 204 -4.68 27.86 -8.91
N VAL A 205 -4.93 29.17 -8.77
CA VAL A 205 -4.46 29.96 -7.61
C VAL A 205 -5.16 29.49 -6.34
N TRP A 206 -6.48 29.24 -6.41
CA TRP A 206 -7.24 28.71 -5.27
C TRP A 206 -6.72 27.35 -4.83
N ILE A 207 -6.53 26.39 -5.77
CA ILE A 207 -5.98 25.05 -5.46
C ILE A 207 -4.61 25.14 -4.79
N ARG A 208 -3.73 26.01 -5.30
CA ARG A 208 -2.39 26.21 -4.73
C ARG A 208 -2.41 26.70 -3.29
N ASN A 209 -3.37 27.59 -2.96
CA ASN A 209 -3.38 28.33 -1.70
C ASN A 209 -4.34 27.72 -0.65
N HIS A 210 -5.32 26.92 -1.09
CA HIS A 210 -6.31 26.37 -0.17
C HIS A 210 -5.70 25.35 0.77
N LYS A 211 -6.07 25.45 2.05
CA LYS A 211 -5.68 24.51 3.10
C LYS A 211 -6.91 23.96 3.80
N PHE A 212 -7.00 22.65 3.87
CA PHE A 212 -8.03 21.96 4.63
C PHE A 212 -7.80 22.14 6.15
N LYS A 213 -8.89 22.38 6.90
CA LYS A 213 -8.81 22.77 8.33
C LYS A 213 -8.31 21.66 9.26
N LYS A 214 -8.69 20.39 8.98
CA LYS A 214 -8.31 19.26 9.83
C LYS A 214 -6.93 18.78 9.45
N VAL A 215 -5.98 18.90 10.38
CA VAL A 215 -4.59 18.49 10.21
C VAL A 215 -4.36 17.25 11.08
N SER A 216 -3.88 16.19 10.46
CA SER A 216 -3.54 14.95 11.16
C SER A 216 -2.26 15.10 11.98
N PRO A 217 -2.20 14.59 13.21
CA PRO A 217 -0.97 14.56 13.98
C PRO A 217 0.10 13.63 13.38
N PHE A 218 -0.32 12.66 12.55
CA PHE A 218 0.57 11.67 11.92
C PHE A 218 0.83 11.98 10.43
N LEU A 219 -0.18 12.45 9.69
CA LEU A 219 -0.11 12.64 8.24
C LEU A 219 -0.01 14.11 7.81
N GLY A 220 -0.24 15.05 8.74
CA GLY A 220 -0.28 16.46 8.43
C GLY A 220 -1.52 16.87 7.63
N GLU A 221 -1.37 17.91 6.80
CA GLU A 221 -2.45 18.48 5.97
C GLU A 221 -2.88 17.54 4.83
N THR A 222 -4.17 17.60 4.45
CA THR A 222 -4.60 17.17 3.11
C THR A 222 -4.00 18.09 2.08
N LYS A 223 -3.26 17.54 1.11
CA LYS A 223 -2.45 18.30 0.15
C LYS A 223 -3.01 18.17 -1.25
N MET A 224 -3.08 19.29 -1.96
CA MET A 224 -3.35 19.36 -3.40
C MET A 224 -2.12 19.88 -4.13
N THR A 225 -1.71 19.20 -5.20
CA THR A 225 -0.55 19.61 -6.00
C THR A 225 -0.91 19.55 -7.47
N ILE A 226 -0.81 20.67 -8.17
CA ILE A 226 -0.94 20.70 -9.63
C ILE A 226 0.36 20.15 -10.20
N THR A 227 0.27 19.05 -10.95
CA THR A 227 1.44 18.32 -11.46
C THR A 227 1.61 18.44 -12.97
N VAL A 228 0.53 18.69 -13.71
CA VAL A 228 0.55 18.87 -15.16
C VAL A 228 -0.39 20.02 -15.54
N VAL A 229 0.02 20.85 -16.50
CA VAL A 229 -0.84 21.85 -17.13
C VAL A 229 -0.56 21.86 -18.63
N ASN A 230 -1.62 21.76 -19.43
CA ASN A 230 -1.55 21.82 -20.89
C ASN A 230 -2.57 22.84 -21.43
N ALA A 231 -2.10 23.77 -22.24
CA ALA A 231 -2.97 24.76 -22.94
C ALA A 231 -2.27 25.38 -24.14
N GLY A 232 -3.04 25.74 -25.17
CA GLY A 232 -2.57 26.44 -26.34
C GLY A 232 -1.73 25.60 -27.30
N THR A 233 -1.59 26.11 -28.53
CA THR A 233 -0.84 25.46 -29.63
C THR A 233 0.09 26.42 -30.36
N GLN A 234 -0.29 27.68 -30.46
CA GLN A 234 0.44 28.73 -31.23
C GLN A 234 0.33 30.07 -30.51
N HIS A 235 1.33 30.95 -30.71
CA HIS A 235 1.42 32.25 -30.03
C HIS A 235 0.31 33.24 -30.42
N ASN A 236 -0.31 33.08 -31.57
CA ASN A 236 -1.34 33.97 -32.12
C ASN A 236 -2.76 33.41 -32.05
N VAL A 237 -2.97 32.27 -31.35
CA VAL A 237 -4.26 31.63 -31.17
C VAL A 237 -4.64 31.64 -29.69
N ILE A 238 -5.82 32.19 -29.37
CA ILE A 238 -6.40 32.14 -28.03
C ILE A 238 -6.76 30.70 -27.73
N PRO A 239 -6.24 30.09 -26.61
CA PRO A 239 -6.57 28.72 -26.22
C PRO A 239 -8.04 28.56 -25.87
N ASP A 240 -8.70 27.57 -26.44
CA ASP A 240 -10.10 27.23 -26.16
C ASP A 240 -10.25 26.15 -25.08
N LYS A 241 -9.12 25.55 -24.65
CA LYS A 241 -9.09 24.54 -23.60
C LYS A 241 -7.80 24.61 -22.79
N LEU A 242 -7.93 24.48 -21.48
CA LEU A 242 -6.84 24.16 -20.57
C LEU A 242 -7.18 22.86 -19.80
N THR A 243 -6.22 21.97 -19.64
CA THR A 243 -6.31 20.80 -18.76
C THR A 243 -5.20 20.83 -17.75
N ALA A 244 -5.52 20.51 -16.49
CA ALA A 244 -4.52 20.31 -15.44
C ALA A 244 -4.78 19.02 -14.67
N LEU A 245 -3.70 18.35 -14.24
CA LEU A 245 -3.77 17.25 -13.29
C LEU A 245 -3.47 17.75 -11.88
N ILE A 246 -4.28 17.30 -10.92
CA ILE A 246 -4.13 17.61 -9.51
C ILE A 246 -3.96 16.29 -8.74
N ASP A 247 -2.79 16.10 -8.14
CA ASP A 247 -2.54 15.03 -7.15
C ASP A 247 -3.09 15.49 -5.79
N VAL A 248 -4.04 14.75 -5.25
CA VAL A 248 -4.68 15.02 -3.95
C VAL A 248 -4.32 13.92 -2.97
N ARG A 249 -3.68 14.31 -1.86
CA ARG A 249 -3.30 13.41 -0.76
C ARG A 249 -4.14 13.72 0.47
N THR A 250 -5.17 12.91 0.68
CA THR A 250 -6.08 13.05 1.83
C THR A 250 -5.45 12.48 3.11
N ASN A 251 -5.87 12.98 4.26
CA ASN A 251 -5.60 12.38 5.55
C ASN A 251 -6.88 11.68 6.09
N GLU A 252 -6.78 11.01 7.21
CA GLU A 252 -7.84 10.20 7.82
C GLU A 252 -9.12 10.98 8.19
N PHE A 253 -9.07 12.31 8.18
CA PHE A 253 -10.22 13.16 8.50
C PHE A 253 -11.09 13.50 7.29
N TYR A 254 -10.65 13.16 6.08
CA TYR A 254 -11.33 13.52 4.84
C TYR A 254 -11.41 12.35 3.86
N ARG A 255 -12.63 11.92 3.56
CA ARG A 255 -12.86 10.99 2.45
C ARG A 255 -12.61 11.67 1.11
N ASN A 256 -12.16 10.91 0.11
CA ASN A 256 -11.87 11.43 -1.22
C ASN A 256 -13.09 12.10 -1.87
N GLU A 257 -14.29 11.53 -1.71
CA GLU A 257 -15.54 12.07 -2.25
C GLU A 257 -15.85 13.45 -1.67
N TYR A 258 -15.67 13.64 -0.35
CA TYR A 258 -15.88 14.93 0.30
C TYR A 258 -14.92 16.00 -0.26
N VAL A 259 -13.63 15.66 -0.40
CA VAL A 259 -12.62 16.58 -0.93
C VAL A 259 -12.92 16.93 -2.38
N TYR A 260 -13.31 15.95 -3.20
CA TYR A 260 -13.74 16.18 -4.59
C TYR A 260 -14.93 17.14 -4.68
N GLU A 261 -16.00 16.89 -3.90
CA GLU A 261 -17.17 17.78 -3.89
C GLU A 261 -16.81 19.19 -3.43
N TYR A 262 -15.93 19.28 -2.43
CA TYR A 262 -15.48 20.56 -1.91
C TYR A 262 -14.72 21.36 -2.98
N ILE A 263 -13.77 20.73 -3.70
CA ILE A 263 -13.02 21.34 -4.80
C ILE A 263 -13.99 21.76 -5.92
N SER A 264 -14.88 20.86 -6.35
CA SER A 264 -15.84 21.11 -7.42
C SER A 264 -16.79 22.29 -7.15
N LYS A 265 -17.11 22.55 -5.89
CA LYS A 265 -17.95 23.70 -5.49
C LYS A 265 -17.20 25.04 -5.49
N HIS A 266 -15.87 25.02 -5.39
CA HIS A 266 -15.05 26.23 -5.31
C HIS A 266 -14.38 26.60 -6.64
N CYS A 267 -14.27 25.67 -7.56
CA CYS A 267 -13.74 25.89 -8.90
C CYS A 267 -14.86 26.16 -9.90
N LYS A 268 -14.63 27.10 -10.82
CA LYS A 268 -15.51 27.35 -11.99
C LYS A 268 -15.26 26.31 -13.08
N SER A 269 -14.03 25.84 -13.20
CA SER A 269 -13.62 24.79 -14.13
C SER A 269 -14.30 23.47 -13.82
N GLU A 270 -14.49 22.64 -14.83
CA GLU A 270 -14.98 21.28 -14.69
C GLU A 270 -13.92 20.42 -13.95
N ILE A 271 -14.34 19.71 -12.89
CA ILE A 271 -13.47 18.81 -12.14
C ILE A 271 -13.93 17.37 -12.36
N LYS A 272 -13.00 16.48 -12.73
CA LYS A 272 -13.27 15.03 -12.92
C LYS A 272 -12.31 14.22 -12.09
N ALA A 273 -12.81 13.31 -11.25
CA ALA A 273 -11.99 12.36 -10.52
C ALA A 273 -11.70 11.11 -11.37
N HIS A 274 -10.45 10.63 -11.36
CA HIS A 274 -10.10 9.37 -11.97
C HIS A 274 -10.65 8.19 -11.15
N SER A 275 -10.57 8.26 -9.82
CA SER A 275 -11.07 7.24 -8.91
C SER A 275 -11.17 7.79 -7.49
N PHE A 276 -12.09 7.26 -6.70
CA PHE A 276 -12.21 7.54 -5.26
C PHE A 276 -11.68 6.40 -4.38
N ARG A 277 -11.30 5.26 -4.95
CA ARG A 277 -11.03 4.00 -4.25
C ARG A 277 -9.95 4.05 -3.18
N LEU A 278 -8.92 4.88 -3.37
CA LEU A 278 -7.71 4.88 -2.55
C LEU A 278 -7.87 5.86 -1.38
N HIS A 279 -8.57 5.43 -0.34
CA HIS A 279 -8.79 6.24 0.85
C HIS A 279 -7.57 6.29 1.75
N SER A 280 -7.49 7.32 2.60
CA SER A 280 -6.59 7.31 3.75
C SER A 280 -7.03 6.21 4.71
N SER A 281 -6.08 5.43 5.20
CA SER A 281 -6.30 4.41 6.22
C SER A 281 -5.76 4.85 7.57
N HIS A 282 -6.31 4.31 8.65
CA HIS A 282 -5.80 4.55 10.00
C HIS A 282 -6.29 3.51 11.00
N ILE A 283 -5.59 3.44 12.12
CA ILE A 283 -6.01 2.72 13.32
C ILE A 283 -5.89 3.66 14.53
N ASP A 284 -6.80 3.52 15.48
CA ASP A 284 -6.75 4.32 16.73
C ASP A 284 -5.44 4.03 17.47
N PRO A 285 -4.65 5.04 17.87
CA PRO A 285 -3.48 4.87 18.72
C PRO A 285 -3.76 4.10 20.02
N GLU A 286 -4.99 4.17 20.53
CA GLU A 286 -5.44 3.44 21.71
C GLU A 286 -5.84 1.99 21.45
N HIS A 287 -5.83 1.54 20.18
CA HIS A 287 -6.12 0.15 19.84
C HIS A 287 -5.16 -0.82 20.55
N PRO A 288 -5.63 -1.98 21.10
CA PRO A 288 -4.79 -2.90 21.86
C PRO A 288 -3.51 -3.32 21.15
N LEU A 289 -3.56 -3.62 19.84
CA LEU A 289 -2.37 -3.96 19.05
C LEU A 289 -1.35 -2.83 18.98
N VAL A 290 -1.80 -1.58 18.82
CA VAL A 290 -0.90 -0.40 18.77
C VAL A 290 -0.27 -0.17 20.15
N LYS A 291 -1.06 -0.24 21.23
CA LYS A 291 -0.55 -0.17 22.60
C LYS A 291 0.49 -1.24 22.90
N LYS A 292 0.25 -2.48 22.43
CA LYS A 292 1.20 -3.58 22.61
C LYS A 292 2.49 -3.32 21.82
N CYS A 293 2.41 -2.80 20.57
CA CYS A 293 3.59 -2.33 19.84
C CYS A 293 4.38 -1.29 20.62
N VAL A 294 3.70 -0.29 21.22
CA VAL A 294 4.35 0.76 22.02
C VAL A 294 5.00 0.17 23.27
N SER A 295 4.34 -0.76 23.97
CA SER A 295 4.92 -1.44 25.14
C SER A 295 6.15 -2.28 24.81
N MET A 296 6.25 -2.78 23.57
CA MET A 296 7.44 -3.46 23.00
C MET A 296 8.54 -2.47 22.56
N GLY A 297 8.36 -1.16 22.77
CA GLY A 297 9.34 -0.11 22.45
C GLY A 297 9.25 0.41 21.01
N MET A 298 8.22 0.05 20.24
CA MET A 298 8.00 0.56 18.90
C MET A 298 7.39 1.97 18.93
N LYS A 299 7.63 2.76 17.88
CA LYS A 299 7.17 4.16 17.78
C LYS A 299 6.17 4.31 16.64
N PRO A 300 4.88 4.58 16.94
CA PRO A 300 3.88 4.83 15.91
C PRO A 300 4.22 6.07 15.07
N PHE A 301 3.93 5.98 13.75
CA PHE A 301 4.13 7.08 12.82
C PHE A 301 3.08 7.07 11.70
N GLY A 302 3.06 8.13 10.87
CA GLY A 302 2.23 8.21 9.67
C GLY A 302 3.04 7.95 8.41
N SER A 303 2.55 7.07 7.53
CA SER A 303 3.19 6.75 6.24
C SER A 303 2.71 7.69 5.14
N PRO A 304 3.61 8.26 4.33
CA PRO A 304 3.24 9.04 3.14
C PRO A 304 2.86 8.15 1.95
N THR A 305 3.22 6.87 1.97
CA THR A 305 3.00 5.90 0.88
C THR A 305 1.71 5.14 1.06
N LEU A 306 1.07 4.77 -0.05
CA LEU A 306 -0.11 3.91 -0.09
C LEU A 306 0.28 2.43 0.04
N SER A 307 -0.71 1.62 0.40
CA SER A 307 -0.66 0.16 0.36
C SER A 307 -2.07 -0.42 0.16
N ASP A 308 -2.21 -1.72 0.24
CA ASP A 308 -3.51 -2.40 0.25
C ASP A 308 -4.48 -1.87 1.31
N GLN A 309 -3.96 -1.21 2.36
CA GLN A 309 -4.80 -0.57 3.39
C GLN A 309 -5.79 0.46 2.82
N ALA A 310 -5.42 1.15 1.73
CA ALA A 310 -6.29 2.13 1.06
C ALA A 310 -7.59 1.52 0.52
N LEU A 311 -7.65 0.18 0.43
CA LEU A 311 -8.78 -0.61 -0.07
C LEU A 311 -9.49 -1.40 1.03
N MET A 312 -9.11 -1.19 2.30
CA MET A 312 -9.70 -1.83 3.48
C MET A 312 -10.66 -0.86 4.18
N ASP A 313 -11.88 -1.32 4.46
CA ASP A 313 -12.91 -0.54 5.18
C ASP A 313 -12.88 -0.78 6.71
N PHE A 314 -11.80 -1.34 7.23
CA PHE A 314 -11.60 -1.67 8.65
C PHE A 314 -10.24 -1.14 9.14
N PRO A 315 -10.04 -0.98 10.47
CA PRO A 315 -8.78 -0.51 11.05
C PRO A 315 -7.60 -1.35 10.60
N SER A 316 -6.51 -0.68 10.18
CA SER A 316 -5.31 -1.36 9.71
C SER A 316 -4.07 -0.50 9.95
N PHE A 317 -2.91 -1.13 10.03
CA PHE A 317 -1.62 -0.46 10.10
C PHE A 317 -0.53 -1.29 9.42
N LYS A 318 0.51 -0.59 8.91
CA LYS A 318 1.69 -1.27 8.37
C LYS A 318 2.64 -1.63 9.49
N LEU A 319 3.18 -2.82 9.40
CA LEU A 319 4.27 -3.27 10.27
C LEU A 319 5.02 -4.36 9.52
N GLY A 320 6.29 -4.15 9.20
CA GLY A 320 7.09 -5.15 8.50
C GLY A 320 8.58 -4.88 8.52
N PRO A 321 9.40 -5.91 8.25
CA PRO A 321 10.84 -5.78 8.15
C PRO A 321 11.25 -4.97 6.93
N GLY A 322 12.48 -4.47 6.94
CA GLY A 322 12.99 -3.64 5.85
C GLY A 322 12.65 -2.17 6.01
N GLU A 323 13.12 -1.35 5.09
CA GLU A 323 13.01 0.10 5.12
C GLU A 323 12.34 0.60 3.83
N SER A 324 11.35 1.49 3.94
CA SER A 324 10.65 2.05 2.79
C SER A 324 11.59 2.79 1.81
N SER A 325 12.73 3.29 2.28
CA SER A 325 13.73 3.94 1.43
C SER A 325 14.44 2.99 0.46
N ARG A 326 14.31 1.68 0.61
CA ARG A 326 14.89 0.66 -0.28
C ARG A 326 13.92 0.21 -1.37
N SER A 327 12.63 0.57 -1.22
CA SER A 327 11.59 0.21 -2.20
C SER A 327 11.80 0.96 -3.51
N HIS A 328 11.47 0.32 -4.62
CA HIS A 328 11.52 0.88 -5.99
C HIS A 328 12.90 1.42 -6.40
N SER A 329 13.98 0.92 -5.79
CA SER A 329 15.35 1.33 -6.06
C SER A 329 16.16 0.20 -6.69
N ALA A 330 17.25 0.57 -7.38
CA ALA A 330 18.21 -0.43 -7.89
C ALA A 330 18.89 -1.16 -6.73
N ASP A 331 19.24 -2.42 -6.97
CA ASP A 331 19.92 -3.29 -6.02
C ASP A 331 19.17 -3.39 -4.66
N GLU A 332 17.85 -3.45 -4.74
CA GLU A 332 16.96 -3.65 -3.60
C GLU A 332 17.42 -4.84 -2.75
N PHE A 333 17.35 -4.67 -1.44
CA PHE A 333 17.79 -5.69 -0.48
C PHE A 333 17.03 -5.66 0.83
N ILE A 334 17.05 -6.80 1.52
CA ILE A 334 16.62 -6.93 2.92
C ILE A 334 17.70 -7.61 3.74
N LYS A 335 17.81 -7.28 5.03
CA LYS A 335 18.70 -8.03 5.93
C LYS A 335 18.01 -9.27 6.48
N ILE A 336 18.74 -10.39 6.51
CA ILE A 336 18.25 -11.65 7.06
C ILE A 336 17.88 -11.50 8.55
N SER A 337 18.65 -10.68 9.27
CA SER A 337 18.36 -10.34 10.66
C SER A 337 17.06 -9.55 10.83
N GLU A 338 16.67 -8.70 9.85
CA GLU A 338 15.38 -7.97 9.87
C GLU A 338 14.20 -8.95 9.80
N ILE A 339 14.24 -9.94 8.89
CA ILE A 339 13.21 -10.99 8.78
C ILE A 339 13.14 -11.80 10.07
N ARG A 340 14.30 -12.21 10.61
CA ARG A 340 14.38 -12.96 11.87
C ARG A 340 13.76 -12.20 13.04
N ASN A 341 14.10 -10.93 13.16
CA ASN A 341 13.59 -10.06 14.22
C ASN A 341 12.09 -9.80 14.05
N ALA A 342 11.61 -9.62 12.82
CA ALA A 342 10.19 -9.44 12.54
C ALA A 342 9.37 -10.67 12.96
N ILE A 343 9.79 -11.88 12.58
CA ILE A 343 9.13 -13.13 13.02
C ILE A 343 9.03 -13.18 14.55
N LYS A 344 10.14 -12.85 15.26
CA LYS A 344 10.15 -12.82 16.72
C LYS A 344 9.15 -11.80 17.29
N GLN A 345 9.20 -10.56 16.79
CA GLN A 345 8.36 -9.47 17.27
C GLN A 345 6.88 -9.71 16.98
N TYR A 346 6.53 -10.25 15.81
CA TYR A 346 5.14 -10.62 15.52
C TYR A 346 4.62 -11.73 16.43
N ILE A 347 5.44 -12.78 16.71
CA ILE A 347 5.06 -13.83 17.64
C ILE A 347 4.81 -13.24 19.03
N GLU A 348 5.68 -12.37 19.51
CA GLU A 348 5.52 -11.67 20.78
C GLU A 348 4.28 -10.78 20.80
N LEU A 349 4.04 -10.02 19.72
CA LEU A 349 2.88 -9.15 19.57
C LEU A 349 1.55 -9.91 19.62
N LEU A 350 1.48 -11.08 19.01
CA LEU A 350 0.24 -11.85 18.84
C LEU A 350 0.04 -12.98 19.88
N SER A 351 1.04 -13.26 20.70
CA SER A 351 0.89 -14.22 21.80
C SER A 351 -0.06 -13.67 22.87
N ALA A 352 -0.93 -14.54 23.39
CA ALA A 352 -1.72 -14.24 24.59
C ALA A 352 -0.79 -13.99 25.79
N GLU A 353 -1.19 -13.09 26.67
CA GLU A 353 -0.48 -12.82 27.93
C GLU A 353 -0.53 -14.00 28.90
#